data_3bad2d44545adb2be6ce741c4bfe182a
#
_entry.id   3bad2d44545adb2be6ce741c4bfe182a
#
_cell.length_a   1.000
_cell.length_b   1.000
_cell.length_c   1.000
_cell.angle_alpha   90.00
_cell.angle_beta   90.00
_cell.angle_gamma   90.00
#
_symmetry.space_group_name_H-M   'P 1'
#
loop_
_entity.id
_entity.type
_entity.pdbx_description
1 polymer ?
#
loop_
_entity_poly.entity_id
_entity_poly.type
_entity_poly.pdbx_seq_one_letter_code
_entity_poly.pdbx_strand_id
1 'polypeptide(L)'
;MDRLTEMEAFATVVDQGGFTDAAKKMGISKSAVSKHVSSLEARLGARLLNRTTRRVSPTEIGLAYYDRARRVLNDAGEADALVTSMQSAPSGLLRISVATDFGVNHLSPALSEFLADFPDITVNMVLNNRYVELISEGFDMAVRIGELEDSTLRARKLTETTKRMIASPAYFEKYGRPEKIDDLNDHKLLHYSNQSSGNMWKLTSPSGEKRQVRTAGWLSVNDGQSLLNA
;
A
#
# COMPACT_ATOMS: atom_id res chain seq x y z
N MET A 1 -12.75 29.84 17.59
CA MET A 1 -11.75 28.78 17.73
C MET A 1 -11.43 28.26 16.33
N ASP A 2 -10.20 27.83 16.13
CA ASP A 2 -9.77 27.29 14.83
C ASP A 2 -10.36 25.88 14.63
N ARG A 3 -10.99 25.68 13.47
CA ARG A 3 -11.66 24.40 13.14
C ARG A 3 -10.69 23.23 13.04
N LEU A 4 -9.48 23.47 12.55
CA LEU A 4 -8.45 22.44 12.41
C LEU A 4 -7.97 21.96 13.77
N THR A 5 -7.73 22.88 14.71
CA THR A 5 -7.36 22.54 16.09
C THR A 5 -8.46 21.74 16.82
N GLU A 6 -9.74 22.07 16.60
CA GLU A 6 -10.85 21.28 17.13
C GLU A 6 -10.90 19.86 16.56
N MET A 7 -10.69 19.71 15.25
CA MET A 7 -10.61 18.41 14.56
C MET A 7 -9.41 17.59 15.05
N GLU A 8 -8.25 18.24 15.18
CA GLU A 8 -7.02 17.61 15.66
C GLU A 8 -7.17 17.11 17.10
N ALA A 9 -7.72 17.93 17.99
CA ALA A 9 -7.98 17.52 19.38
C ALA A 9 -8.90 16.31 19.46
N PHE A 10 -9.97 16.29 18.68
CA PHE A 10 -10.89 15.15 18.61
C PHE A 10 -10.20 13.89 18.07
N ALA A 11 -9.52 14.00 16.91
CA ALA A 11 -8.83 12.88 16.29
C ALA A 11 -7.75 12.30 17.23
N THR A 12 -6.97 13.17 17.87
CA THR A 12 -5.95 12.76 18.84
C THR A 12 -6.54 12.06 20.07
N VAL A 13 -7.71 12.50 20.57
CA VAL A 13 -8.39 11.81 21.67
C VAL A 13 -8.85 10.41 21.26
N VAL A 14 -9.33 10.23 20.04
CA VAL A 14 -9.71 8.90 19.50
C VAL A 14 -8.47 8.01 19.36
N ASP A 15 -7.39 8.51 18.76
CA ASP A 15 -6.13 7.80 18.55
C ASP A 15 -5.50 7.32 19.85
N GLN A 16 -5.50 8.18 20.88
CA GLN A 16 -4.86 7.89 22.17
C GLN A 16 -5.81 7.21 23.17
N GLY A 17 -7.08 7.05 22.84
CA GLY A 17 -8.09 6.44 23.71
C GLY A 17 -8.46 7.28 24.95
N GLY A 18 -7.97 8.54 25.03
CA GLY A 18 -8.25 9.40 26.20
C GLY A 18 -7.70 10.81 26.14
N PHE A 19 -8.33 11.70 26.93
CA PHE A 19 -7.98 13.12 26.97
C PHE A 19 -6.59 13.40 27.58
N THR A 20 -6.11 12.55 28.49
CA THR A 20 -4.83 12.77 29.17
C THR A 20 -3.65 12.52 28.23
N ASP A 21 -3.71 11.44 27.48
CA ASP A 21 -2.63 11.09 26.56
C ASP A 21 -2.68 11.95 25.29
N ALA A 22 -3.88 12.34 24.85
CA ALA A 22 -4.06 13.35 23.82
C ALA A 22 -3.43 14.70 24.22
N ALA A 23 -3.64 15.15 25.46
CA ALA A 23 -3.06 16.37 25.97
C ALA A 23 -1.52 16.34 25.96
N LYS A 24 -0.92 15.22 26.38
CA LYS A 24 0.54 15.03 26.32
C LYS A 24 1.05 15.09 24.85
N LYS A 25 0.36 14.38 23.93
CA LYS A 25 0.75 14.35 22.52
C LYS A 25 0.65 15.72 21.84
N MET A 26 -0.38 16.50 22.18
CA MET A 26 -0.60 17.85 21.64
C MET A 26 0.20 18.95 22.35
N GLY A 27 0.89 18.66 23.46
CA GLY A 27 1.63 19.64 24.25
C GLY A 27 0.75 20.71 24.92
N ILE A 28 -0.53 20.42 25.19
CA ILE A 28 -1.48 21.35 25.82
C ILE A 28 -2.14 20.73 27.07
N SER A 29 -2.90 21.53 27.84
CA SER A 29 -3.55 21.01 29.01
C SER A 29 -4.77 20.12 28.65
N LYS A 30 -5.08 19.14 29.52
CA LYS A 30 -6.26 18.27 29.37
C LYS A 30 -7.56 19.09 29.29
N SER A 31 -7.65 20.20 30.04
CA SER A 31 -8.80 21.13 29.99
C SER A 31 -8.91 21.80 28.60
N ALA A 32 -7.79 22.15 27.97
CA ALA A 32 -7.77 22.72 26.62
C ALA A 32 -8.27 21.70 25.59
N VAL A 33 -7.77 20.47 25.61
CA VAL A 33 -8.23 19.40 24.70
C VAL A 33 -9.75 19.17 24.91
N SER A 34 -10.20 19.09 26.16
CA SER A 34 -11.63 18.91 26.45
C SER A 34 -12.50 20.09 25.96
N LYS A 35 -11.97 21.31 26.03
CA LYS A 35 -12.64 22.51 25.51
C LYS A 35 -12.75 22.47 23.99
N HIS A 36 -11.68 22.09 23.28
CA HIS A 36 -11.69 21.96 21.81
C HIS A 36 -12.70 20.92 21.35
N VAL A 37 -12.72 19.73 21.96
CA VAL A 37 -13.68 18.67 21.62
C VAL A 37 -15.12 19.12 21.93
N SER A 38 -15.36 19.76 23.07
CA SER A 38 -16.70 20.24 23.41
C SER A 38 -17.17 21.35 22.47
N SER A 39 -16.29 22.24 22.04
CA SER A 39 -16.59 23.27 21.04
C SER A 39 -16.95 22.63 19.69
N LEU A 40 -16.21 21.59 19.26
CA LEU A 40 -16.52 20.81 18.06
C LEU A 40 -17.91 20.17 18.13
N GLU A 41 -18.20 19.45 19.23
CA GLU A 41 -19.49 18.79 19.43
C GLU A 41 -20.65 19.81 19.45
N ALA A 42 -20.46 20.96 20.12
CA ALA A 42 -21.46 22.04 20.15
C ALA A 42 -21.70 22.64 18.73
N ARG A 43 -20.64 22.86 17.97
CA ARG A 43 -20.73 23.38 16.60
C ARG A 43 -21.42 22.41 15.63
N LEU A 44 -21.22 21.11 15.82
CA LEU A 44 -21.84 20.07 14.99
C LEU A 44 -23.25 19.68 15.48
N GLY A 45 -23.63 20.09 16.67
CA GLY A 45 -24.90 19.69 17.29
C GLY A 45 -24.99 18.19 17.60
N ALA A 46 -23.86 17.51 17.70
CA ALA A 46 -23.80 16.06 17.89
C ALA A 46 -22.68 15.67 18.87
N ARG A 47 -22.92 14.62 19.65
CA ARG A 47 -21.87 14.00 20.46
C ARG A 47 -21.03 13.07 19.61
N LEU A 48 -19.73 13.30 19.60
CA LEU A 48 -18.76 12.47 18.87
C LEU A 48 -18.08 11.44 19.77
N LEU A 49 -18.05 11.68 21.09
CA LEU A 49 -17.41 10.78 22.06
C LEU A 49 -18.40 10.32 23.14
N ASN A 50 -18.35 9.03 23.43
CA ASN A 50 -18.91 8.45 24.64
C ASN A 50 -17.88 8.63 25.76
N ARG A 51 -18.26 9.42 26.79
CA ARG A 51 -17.41 9.71 27.95
C ARG A 51 -17.89 8.88 29.15
N THR A 52 -17.15 7.83 29.48
CA THR A 52 -17.30 7.14 30.77
C THR A 52 -16.09 7.47 31.64
N THR A 53 -16.21 7.25 32.94
CA THR A 53 -15.13 7.54 33.92
C THR A 53 -13.88 6.68 33.68
N ARG A 54 -13.97 5.60 32.89
CA ARG A 54 -12.88 4.65 32.65
C ARG A 54 -12.41 4.57 31.19
N ARG A 55 -13.21 5.01 30.21
CA ARG A 55 -12.86 4.93 28.79
C ARG A 55 -13.52 6.05 27.99
N VAL A 56 -12.79 6.48 26.96
CA VAL A 56 -13.32 7.36 25.92
C VAL A 56 -13.35 6.54 24.63
N SER A 57 -14.51 6.50 24.00
CA SER A 57 -14.68 5.83 22.69
C SER A 57 -15.52 6.72 21.77
N PRO A 58 -15.29 6.70 20.45
CA PRO A 58 -16.11 7.42 19.52
C PRO A 58 -17.54 6.84 19.48
N THR A 59 -18.53 7.70 19.22
CA THR A 59 -19.87 7.28 18.82
C THR A 59 -19.83 6.81 17.36
N GLU A 60 -20.92 6.24 16.85
CA GLU A 60 -21.02 5.91 15.42
C GLU A 60 -20.80 7.14 14.52
N ILE A 61 -21.48 8.26 14.86
CA ILE A 61 -21.27 9.55 14.17
C ILE A 61 -19.83 10.04 14.37
N GLY A 62 -19.27 9.85 15.57
CA GLY A 62 -17.89 10.19 15.90
C GLY A 62 -16.89 9.43 15.04
N LEU A 63 -17.11 8.13 14.80
CA LEU A 63 -16.24 7.32 13.95
C LEU A 63 -16.29 7.79 12.49
N ALA A 64 -17.49 8.00 11.95
CA ALA A 64 -17.66 8.54 10.60
C ALA A 64 -17.03 9.94 10.42
N TYR A 65 -17.13 10.78 11.45
CA TYR A 65 -16.49 12.10 11.48
C TYR A 65 -14.96 11.99 11.60
N TYR A 66 -14.45 11.06 12.39
CA TYR A 66 -13.01 10.80 12.56
C TYR A 66 -12.32 10.53 11.25
N ASP A 67 -12.87 9.62 10.42
CA ASP A 67 -12.30 9.29 9.10
C ASP A 67 -12.21 10.51 8.19
N ARG A 68 -13.19 11.40 8.24
CA ARG A 68 -13.19 12.64 7.46
C ARG A 68 -12.23 13.68 8.02
N ALA A 69 -12.21 13.85 9.34
CA ALA A 69 -11.32 14.79 10.02
C ALA A 69 -9.85 14.42 9.78
N ARG A 70 -9.49 13.13 9.82
CA ARG A 70 -8.14 12.65 9.51
C ARG A 70 -7.69 13.00 8.09
N ARG A 71 -8.59 12.89 7.11
CA ARG A 71 -8.28 13.30 5.72
C ARG A 71 -8.00 14.80 5.63
N VAL A 72 -8.87 15.62 6.21
CA VAL A 72 -8.70 17.09 6.20
C VAL A 72 -7.40 17.51 6.88
N LEU A 73 -7.06 16.90 8.02
CA LEU A 73 -5.81 17.17 8.73
C LEU A 73 -4.58 16.75 7.92
N ASN A 74 -4.64 15.62 7.26
CA ASN A 74 -3.57 15.16 6.37
C ASN A 74 -3.40 16.11 5.17
N ASP A 75 -4.51 16.51 4.52
CA ASP A 75 -4.47 17.44 3.38
C ASP A 75 -3.90 18.82 3.81
N ALA A 76 -4.24 19.29 5.01
CA ALA A 76 -3.66 20.51 5.56
C ALA A 76 -2.16 20.35 5.82
N GLY A 77 -1.73 19.24 6.40
CA GLY A 77 -0.31 18.94 6.61
C GLY A 77 0.46 18.78 5.28
N GLU A 78 -0.16 18.18 4.25
CA GLU A 78 0.42 18.12 2.91
C GLU A 78 0.60 19.52 2.30
N ALA A 79 -0.34 20.44 2.52
CA ALA A 79 -0.23 21.82 2.04
C ALA A 79 0.93 22.57 2.71
N ASP A 80 1.08 22.42 4.03
CA ASP A 80 2.20 23.03 4.78
C ASP A 80 3.55 22.42 4.36
N ALA A 81 3.59 21.09 4.19
CA ALA A 81 4.76 20.36 3.72
C ALA A 81 5.18 20.79 2.30
N LEU A 82 4.21 21.09 1.42
CA LEU A 82 4.49 21.56 0.06
C LEU A 82 5.25 22.90 0.07
N VAL A 83 4.88 23.83 0.94
CA VAL A 83 5.57 25.12 1.10
C VAL A 83 6.95 24.90 1.72
N THR A 84 7.05 24.04 2.72
CA THR A 84 8.32 23.73 3.39
C THR A 84 9.29 23.00 2.46
N SER A 85 8.78 22.06 1.64
CA SER A 85 9.59 21.30 0.67
C SER A 85 10.12 22.17 -0.49
N MET A 86 9.44 23.26 -0.81
CA MET A 86 9.96 24.27 -1.76
C MET A 86 11.15 25.07 -1.20
N GLN A 87 11.40 25.00 0.12
CA GLN A 87 12.45 25.77 0.81
C GLN A 87 13.57 24.90 1.38
N SER A 88 13.40 23.58 1.48
CA SER A 88 14.40 22.66 2.02
C SER A 88 14.72 21.53 1.04
N ALA A 89 16.00 21.13 0.99
CA ALA A 89 16.40 19.94 0.26
C ALA A 89 15.70 18.69 0.87
N PRO A 90 15.21 17.76 0.04
CA PRO A 90 14.63 16.52 0.54
C PRO A 90 15.60 15.74 1.42
N SER A 91 15.16 15.30 2.60
CA SER A 91 16.00 14.56 3.55
C SER A 91 15.19 13.55 4.35
N GLY A 92 15.86 12.56 4.93
CA GLY A 92 15.24 11.56 5.81
C GLY A 92 15.28 10.14 5.27
N LEU A 93 14.60 9.23 5.96
CA LEU A 93 14.54 7.80 5.62
C LEU A 93 13.28 7.49 4.79
N LEU A 94 13.50 6.94 3.59
CA LEU A 94 12.46 6.42 2.70
C LEU A 94 12.46 4.87 2.77
N ARG A 95 11.36 4.28 3.26
CA ARG A 95 11.17 2.83 3.36
C ARG A 95 10.29 2.34 2.22
N ILE A 96 10.84 1.53 1.33
CA ILE A 96 10.15 1.05 0.14
C ILE A 96 10.09 -0.48 0.09
N SER A 97 8.95 -1.03 -0.30
CA SER A 97 8.77 -2.45 -0.58
C SER A 97 8.64 -2.67 -2.08
N VAL A 98 9.46 -3.54 -2.66
CA VAL A 98 9.61 -3.66 -4.12
C VAL A 98 9.54 -5.13 -4.54
N ALA A 99 8.86 -5.42 -5.68
CA ALA A 99 8.91 -6.72 -6.31
C ALA A 99 10.37 -7.08 -6.67
N THR A 100 10.82 -8.28 -6.29
CA THR A 100 12.23 -8.67 -6.29
C THR A 100 12.92 -8.42 -7.64
N ASP A 101 12.39 -8.97 -8.71
CA ASP A 101 13.02 -8.87 -10.04
C ASP A 101 13.09 -7.43 -10.54
N PHE A 102 12.03 -6.65 -10.30
CA PHE A 102 11.99 -5.23 -10.66
C PHE A 102 12.97 -4.40 -9.81
N GLY A 103 13.02 -4.70 -8.53
CA GLY A 103 13.93 -4.04 -7.60
C GLY A 103 15.40 -4.23 -7.99
N VAL A 104 15.80 -5.46 -8.27
CA VAL A 104 17.17 -5.79 -8.65
C VAL A 104 17.55 -5.21 -10.02
N ASN A 105 16.71 -5.43 -11.02
CA ASN A 105 17.10 -5.15 -12.41
C ASN A 105 16.84 -3.70 -12.87
N HIS A 106 15.92 -3.00 -12.21
CA HIS A 106 15.48 -1.66 -12.66
C HIS A 106 15.58 -0.59 -11.59
N LEU A 107 15.09 -0.87 -10.37
CA LEU A 107 15.02 0.17 -9.36
C LEU A 107 16.37 0.44 -8.69
N SER A 108 17.17 -0.60 -8.41
CA SER A 108 18.50 -0.41 -7.77
C SER A 108 19.44 0.49 -8.58
N PRO A 109 19.56 0.34 -9.92
CA PRO A 109 20.36 1.28 -10.71
C PRO A 109 19.82 2.73 -10.64
N ALA A 110 18.50 2.91 -10.76
CA ALA A 110 17.87 4.23 -10.68
C ALA A 110 18.01 4.88 -9.29
N LEU A 111 17.98 4.08 -8.22
CA LEU A 111 18.20 4.58 -6.85
C LEU A 111 19.63 5.10 -6.66
N SER A 112 20.63 4.55 -7.34
CA SER A 112 21.99 5.02 -7.25
C SER A 112 22.12 6.45 -7.80
N GLU A 113 21.45 6.75 -8.91
CA GLU A 113 21.40 8.10 -9.47
C GLU A 113 20.61 9.05 -8.56
N PHE A 114 19.45 8.61 -8.09
CA PHE A 114 18.62 9.38 -7.16
C PHE A 114 19.35 9.77 -5.87
N LEU A 115 20.08 8.84 -5.25
CA LEU A 115 20.84 9.12 -4.03
C LEU A 115 22.05 10.04 -4.25
N ALA A 116 22.60 10.10 -5.48
CA ALA A 116 23.61 11.08 -5.82
C ALA A 116 23.03 12.50 -5.90
N ASP A 117 21.80 12.64 -6.39
CA ASP A 117 21.10 13.92 -6.48
C ASP A 117 20.54 14.39 -5.12
N PHE A 118 20.22 13.45 -4.21
CA PHE A 118 19.61 13.72 -2.91
C PHE A 118 20.41 13.06 -1.77
N PRO A 119 21.59 13.61 -1.42
CA PRO A 119 22.53 12.99 -0.48
C PRO A 119 22.00 12.89 0.96
N ASP A 120 21.03 13.70 1.34
CA ASP A 120 20.41 13.70 2.67
C ASP A 120 19.26 12.69 2.81
N ILE A 121 18.93 11.94 1.73
CA ILE A 121 17.97 10.85 1.76
C ILE A 121 18.68 9.52 2.03
N THR A 122 18.13 8.73 2.94
CA THR A 122 18.49 7.33 3.15
C THR A 122 17.36 6.45 2.65
N VAL A 123 17.65 5.41 1.86
CA VAL A 123 16.64 4.47 1.36
C VAL A 123 16.82 3.11 2.02
N ASN A 124 15.75 2.60 2.60
CA ASN A 124 15.64 1.21 3.05
C ASN A 124 14.70 0.47 2.09
N MET A 125 15.29 -0.31 1.18
CA MET A 125 14.55 -1.08 0.18
C MET A 125 14.44 -2.54 0.61
N VAL A 126 13.20 -3.03 0.76
CA VAL A 126 12.90 -4.43 1.06
C VAL A 126 12.37 -5.12 -0.20
N LEU A 127 13.09 -6.12 -0.68
CA LEU A 127 12.73 -6.91 -1.86
C LEU A 127 11.86 -8.08 -1.45
N ASN A 128 10.61 -8.09 -1.90
CA ASN A 128 9.70 -9.21 -1.73
C ASN A 128 8.58 -9.18 -2.76
N ASN A 129 8.03 -10.35 -3.06
CA ASN A 129 6.96 -10.52 -4.06
C ASN A 129 5.56 -10.64 -3.43
N ARG A 130 5.43 -10.54 -2.09
CA ARG A 130 4.12 -10.52 -1.42
C ARG A 130 3.51 -9.13 -1.41
N TYR A 131 2.21 -9.04 -1.31
CA TYR A 131 1.55 -7.79 -0.96
C TYR A 131 1.86 -7.44 0.50
N VAL A 132 2.14 -6.17 0.76
CA VAL A 132 2.44 -5.62 2.08
C VAL A 132 1.37 -4.62 2.49
N GLU A 133 1.06 -4.58 3.78
CA GLU A 133 0.23 -3.54 4.37
C GLU A 133 1.12 -2.33 4.70
N LEU A 134 1.09 -1.30 3.83
CA LEU A 134 2.03 -0.17 3.92
C LEU A 134 2.07 0.44 5.30
N ILE A 135 0.91 0.77 5.87
CA ILE A 135 0.81 1.50 7.13
C ILE A 135 1.28 0.63 8.31
N SER A 136 0.76 -0.59 8.43
CA SER A 136 1.06 -1.46 9.57
C SER A 136 2.49 -2.01 9.56
N GLU A 137 3.08 -2.18 8.37
CA GLU A 137 4.47 -2.63 8.20
C GLU A 137 5.47 -1.46 8.14
N GLY A 138 4.98 -0.21 8.15
CA GLY A 138 5.78 1.00 8.20
C GLY A 138 6.55 1.28 6.91
N PHE A 139 5.95 0.99 5.76
CA PHE A 139 6.48 1.40 4.46
C PHE A 139 5.85 2.71 4.00
N ASP A 140 6.65 3.59 3.40
CA ASP A 140 6.18 4.84 2.82
C ASP A 140 5.56 4.59 1.44
N MET A 141 6.10 3.62 0.69
CA MET A 141 5.59 3.24 -0.63
C MET A 141 5.90 1.77 -0.98
N ALA A 142 5.16 1.24 -1.95
CA ALA A 142 5.46 -0.05 -2.57
C ALA A 142 5.45 0.04 -4.09
N VAL A 143 6.35 -0.71 -4.73
CA VAL A 143 6.37 -0.92 -6.19
C VAL A 143 5.95 -2.37 -6.47
N ARG A 144 4.89 -2.54 -7.23
CA ARG A 144 4.28 -3.85 -7.49
C ARG A 144 4.00 -4.05 -8.97
N ILE A 145 4.05 -5.31 -9.43
CA ILE A 145 3.73 -5.73 -10.78
C ILE A 145 2.42 -6.53 -10.72
N GLY A 146 1.37 -6.01 -11.33
CA GLY A 146 0.05 -6.66 -11.37
C GLY A 146 -1.09 -5.68 -11.44
N GLU A 147 -2.30 -6.23 -11.38
CA GLU A 147 -3.52 -5.45 -11.18
C GLU A 147 -3.65 -5.15 -9.68
N LEU A 148 -3.80 -3.89 -9.33
CA LEU A 148 -4.01 -3.48 -7.95
C LEU A 148 -5.49 -3.59 -7.60
N GLU A 149 -5.78 -4.07 -6.40
CA GLU A 149 -7.13 -4.07 -5.85
C GLU A 149 -7.54 -2.65 -5.41
N ASP A 150 -8.84 -2.41 -5.34
CA ASP A 150 -9.37 -1.14 -4.85
C ASP A 150 -8.92 -0.89 -3.41
N SER A 151 -8.35 0.28 -3.18
CA SER A 151 -7.87 0.68 -1.85
C SER A 151 -7.94 2.19 -1.67
N THR A 152 -7.74 2.67 -0.43
CA THR A 152 -7.64 4.09 -0.11
C THR A 152 -6.27 4.69 -0.45
N LEU A 153 -5.31 3.86 -0.86
CA LEU A 153 -3.96 4.30 -1.20
C LEU A 153 -3.94 4.98 -2.57
N ARG A 154 -3.07 5.97 -2.72
CA ARG A 154 -2.80 6.57 -4.03
C ARG A 154 -1.88 5.66 -4.83
N ALA A 155 -2.22 5.38 -6.08
CA ALA A 155 -1.40 4.59 -6.99
C ALA A 155 -1.03 5.39 -8.25
N ARG A 156 0.19 5.21 -8.72
CA ARG A 156 0.68 5.73 -9.99
C ARG A 156 1.20 4.59 -10.84
N LYS A 157 0.69 4.46 -12.05
CA LYS A 157 1.21 3.51 -13.03
C LYS A 157 2.55 4.01 -13.56
N LEU A 158 3.60 3.20 -13.43
CA LEU A 158 4.93 3.51 -13.92
C LEU A 158 5.12 3.05 -15.36
N THR A 159 4.71 1.81 -15.66
CA THR A 159 4.82 1.20 -16.98
C THR A 159 3.84 0.05 -17.15
N GLU A 160 3.85 -0.58 -18.31
CA GLU A 160 3.13 -1.81 -18.60
C GLU A 160 4.09 -2.96 -18.90
N THR A 161 3.69 -4.17 -18.52
CA THR A 161 4.42 -5.38 -18.86
C THR A 161 3.46 -6.46 -19.34
N THR A 162 3.95 -7.38 -20.14
CA THR A 162 3.18 -8.51 -20.67
C THR A 162 3.68 -9.80 -20.07
N LYS A 163 2.80 -10.59 -19.50
CA LYS A 163 3.11 -11.97 -19.09
C LYS A 163 3.02 -12.88 -20.33
N ARG A 164 4.03 -13.70 -20.55
CA ARG A 164 4.08 -14.66 -21.65
C ARG A 164 4.31 -16.06 -21.10
N MET A 165 3.67 -17.04 -21.70
CA MET A 165 4.03 -18.45 -21.48
C MET A 165 5.33 -18.75 -22.22
N ILE A 166 6.23 -19.40 -21.53
CA ILE A 166 7.51 -19.84 -22.08
C ILE A 166 7.79 -21.27 -21.65
N ALA A 167 8.55 -21.98 -22.46
CA ALA A 167 9.13 -23.27 -22.11
C ALA A 167 10.47 -23.44 -22.85
N SER A 168 11.33 -24.31 -22.35
CA SER A 168 12.60 -24.60 -23.01
C SER A 168 12.40 -25.35 -24.32
N PRO A 169 13.32 -25.23 -25.29
CA PRO A 169 13.30 -26.05 -26.52
C PRO A 169 13.23 -27.56 -26.23
N ALA A 170 14.01 -28.03 -25.26
CA ALA A 170 14.01 -29.43 -24.83
C ALA A 170 12.66 -29.91 -24.30
N TYR A 171 11.92 -29.02 -23.60
CA TYR A 171 10.58 -29.35 -23.17
C TYR A 171 9.64 -29.55 -24.35
N PHE A 172 9.69 -28.67 -25.37
CA PHE A 172 8.86 -28.79 -26.55
C PHE A 172 9.22 -30.03 -27.41
N GLU A 173 10.48 -30.39 -27.48
CA GLU A 173 10.91 -31.63 -28.16
C GLU A 173 10.32 -32.86 -27.49
N LYS A 174 10.23 -32.87 -26.17
CA LYS A 174 9.74 -34.01 -25.40
C LYS A 174 8.22 -34.12 -25.31
N TYR A 175 7.54 -32.97 -25.14
CA TYR A 175 6.10 -32.92 -24.81
C TYR A 175 5.24 -32.25 -25.90
N GLY A 176 5.85 -31.75 -26.97
CA GLY A 176 5.17 -30.99 -28.01
C GLY A 176 4.88 -29.55 -27.63
N ARG A 177 4.41 -28.75 -28.56
CA ARG A 177 3.94 -27.40 -28.36
C ARG A 177 2.42 -27.41 -28.24
N PRO A 178 1.82 -26.72 -27.19
CA PRO A 178 0.39 -26.54 -27.16
C PRO A 178 -0.03 -25.61 -28.31
N GLU A 179 -1.01 -26.00 -29.10
CA GLU A 179 -1.58 -25.22 -30.20
C GLU A 179 -2.81 -24.43 -29.75
N LYS A 180 -3.55 -24.97 -28.78
CA LYS A 180 -4.75 -24.39 -28.19
C LYS A 180 -4.68 -24.43 -26.66
N ILE A 181 -5.53 -23.64 -26.02
CA ILE A 181 -5.52 -23.48 -24.56
C ILE A 181 -5.82 -24.80 -23.84
N ASP A 182 -6.68 -25.65 -24.42
CA ASP A 182 -7.06 -26.93 -23.80
C ASP A 182 -5.89 -27.93 -23.74
N ASP A 183 -4.92 -27.84 -24.64
CA ASP A 183 -3.72 -28.68 -24.63
C ASP A 183 -2.87 -28.49 -23.37
N LEU A 184 -3.00 -27.32 -22.71
CA LEU A 184 -2.28 -27.02 -21.47
C LEU A 184 -2.64 -27.96 -20.31
N ASN A 185 -3.79 -28.63 -20.36
CA ASN A 185 -4.18 -29.62 -19.36
C ASN A 185 -3.24 -30.85 -19.34
N ASP A 186 -2.61 -31.14 -20.46
CA ASP A 186 -1.70 -32.28 -20.62
C ASP A 186 -0.23 -31.88 -20.41
N HIS A 187 0.03 -30.59 -20.16
CA HIS A 187 1.36 -30.05 -19.92
C HIS A 187 1.70 -29.89 -18.44
N LYS A 188 2.99 -29.97 -18.12
CA LYS A 188 3.52 -29.69 -16.77
C LYS A 188 3.66 -28.20 -16.57
N LEU A 189 2.68 -27.59 -15.92
CA LEU A 189 2.67 -26.16 -15.70
C LEU A 189 3.37 -25.79 -14.38
N LEU A 190 4.20 -24.74 -14.43
CA LEU A 190 4.84 -24.15 -13.25
C LEU A 190 3.99 -23.00 -12.75
N HIS A 191 3.78 -22.92 -11.44
CA HIS A 191 2.87 -21.97 -10.83
C HIS A 191 3.60 -20.89 -10.04
N TYR A 192 3.21 -19.63 -10.25
CA TYR A 192 3.64 -18.51 -9.42
C TYR A 192 2.67 -18.32 -8.25
N SER A 193 3.11 -18.61 -7.02
CA SER A 193 2.22 -18.72 -5.86
C SER A 193 1.68 -17.39 -5.32
N ASN A 194 2.32 -16.25 -5.63
CA ASN A 194 1.83 -14.92 -5.21
C ASN A 194 0.84 -14.29 -6.20
N GLN A 195 0.25 -15.09 -7.08
CA GLN A 195 -0.75 -14.59 -8.01
C GLN A 195 -2.12 -14.49 -7.32
N SER A 196 -2.79 -13.32 -7.41
CA SER A 196 -4.09 -13.08 -6.79
C SER A 196 -5.20 -14.02 -7.29
N SER A 197 -5.08 -14.53 -8.53
CA SER A 197 -6.01 -15.53 -9.09
C SER A 197 -5.78 -16.96 -8.58
N GLY A 198 -4.90 -17.17 -7.61
CA GLY A 198 -4.54 -18.49 -7.10
C GLY A 198 -4.01 -19.39 -8.23
N ASN A 199 -4.49 -20.63 -8.30
CA ASN A 199 -4.07 -21.62 -9.30
C ASN A 199 -4.75 -21.43 -10.67
N MET A 200 -5.29 -20.25 -10.99
CA MET A 200 -5.96 -19.98 -12.26
C MET A 200 -5.12 -19.05 -13.13
N TRP A 201 -4.73 -19.51 -14.31
CA TRP A 201 -4.14 -18.64 -15.32
C TRP A 201 -5.24 -18.00 -16.16
N LYS A 202 -5.22 -16.68 -16.22
CA LYS A 202 -6.06 -15.90 -17.15
C LYS A 202 -5.28 -15.72 -18.45
N LEU A 203 -5.70 -16.40 -19.51
CA LEU A 203 -5.07 -16.38 -20.82
C LEU A 203 -5.93 -15.59 -21.81
N THR A 204 -5.25 -14.90 -22.73
CA THR A 204 -5.92 -14.25 -23.85
C THR A 204 -5.28 -14.78 -25.14
N SER A 205 -6.08 -15.34 -26.04
CA SER A 205 -5.61 -15.80 -27.34
C SER A 205 -5.23 -14.62 -28.24
N PRO A 206 -4.49 -14.84 -29.33
CA PRO A 206 -4.22 -13.80 -30.33
C PRO A 206 -5.50 -13.21 -30.95
N SER A 207 -6.60 -13.97 -30.97
CA SER A 207 -7.92 -13.51 -31.43
C SER A 207 -8.69 -12.71 -30.38
N GLY A 208 -8.13 -12.52 -29.17
CA GLY A 208 -8.78 -11.77 -28.07
C GLY A 208 -9.72 -12.61 -27.17
N GLU A 209 -9.87 -13.90 -27.41
CA GLU A 209 -10.66 -14.80 -26.57
C GLU A 209 -9.99 -14.97 -25.22
N LYS A 210 -10.74 -14.75 -24.13
CA LYS A 210 -10.26 -14.90 -22.75
C LYS A 210 -10.72 -16.23 -22.17
N ARG A 211 -9.77 -17.00 -21.64
CA ARG A 211 -10.03 -18.25 -20.94
C ARG A 211 -9.27 -18.34 -19.63
N GLN A 212 -9.75 -19.20 -18.74
CA GLN A 212 -9.08 -19.52 -17.48
C GLN A 212 -8.68 -21.00 -17.52
N VAL A 213 -7.42 -21.27 -17.19
CA VAL A 213 -6.89 -22.63 -17.08
C VAL A 213 -6.46 -22.88 -15.64
N ARG A 214 -6.92 -24.00 -15.08
CA ARG A 214 -6.48 -24.40 -13.75
C ARG A 214 -5.10 -25.03 -13.83
N THR A 215 -4.13 -24.42 -13.16
CA THR A 215 -2.77 -24.96 -13.07
C THR A 215 -2.66 -25.83 -11.83
N ALA A 216 -2.71 -27.15 -11.98
CA ALA A 216 -2.24 -28.06 -10.96
C ALA A 216 -0.71 -28.06 -11.01
N GLY A 217 -0.07 -27.10 -10.36
CA GLY A 217 1.35 -26.82 -10.55
C GLY A 217 2.23 -28.00 -10.18
N TRP A 218 3.04 -28.46 -11.13
CA TRP A 218 4.11 -29.44 -10.88
C TRP A 218 5.18 -28.84 -9.95
N LEU A 219 5.41 -27.53 -10.04
CA LEU A 219 6.20 -26.73 -9.13
C LEU A 219 5.43 -25.44 -8.85
N SER A 220 5.41 -25.01 -7.60
CA SER A 220 4.85 -23.74 -7.17
C SER A 220 5.90 -22.93 -6.40
N VAL A 221 6.20 -21.72 -6.88
CA VAL A 221 7.24 -20.85 -6.32
C VAL A 221 6.74 -19.40 -6.33
N ASN A 222 7.16 -18.63 -5.34
CA ASN A 222 6.84 -17.19 -5.19
C ASN A 222 7.89 -16.26 -5.79
N ASP A 223 8.75 -16.77 -6.64
CA ASP A 223 9.84 -16.03 -7.28
C ASP A 223 9.91 -16.32 -8.78
N GLY A 224 9.93 -15.25 -9.60
CA GLY A 224 9.89 -15.35 -11.04
C GLY A 224 11.17 -15.94 -11.65
N GLN A 225 12.34 -15.57 -11.10
CA GLN A 225 13.62 -16.09 -11.56
C GLN A 225 13.76 -17.59 -11.26
N SER A 226 13.28 -18.04 -10.13
CA SER A 226 13.25 -19.47 -9.78
C SER A 226 12.38 -20.28 -10.74
N LEU A 227 11.23 -19.73 -11.18
CA LEU A 227 10.40 -20.36 -12.20
C LEU A 227 11.08 -20.41 -13.58
N LEU A 228 11.84 -19.38 -13.92
CA LEU A 228 12.57 -19.31 -15.20
C LEU A 228 13.69 -20.35 -15.26
N ASN A 229 14.30 -20.67 -14.12
CA ASN A 229 15.42 -21.60 -14.02
C ASN A 229 14.99 -23.07 -13.90
N ALA A 230 13.69 -23.36 -13.70
CA ALA A 230 13.13 -24.70 -13.54
C ALA A 230 12.71 -25.34 -14.86
#